data_d7c26c4c232c925d3baa46eb1c822edb
#
_entry.id   d7c26c4c232c925d3baa46eb1c822edb
#
_cell.length_a   1.000
_cell.length_b   1.000
_cell.length_c   1.000
_cell.angle_alpha   90.00
_cell.angle_beta   90.00
_cell.angle_gamma   90.00
#
_symmetry.space_group_name_H-M   'P 1'
#
loop_
_entity.id
_entity.type
_entity.pdbx_description
1 polymer ?
#
loop_
_entity_poly.entity_id
_entity_poly.type
_entity_poly.pdbx_seq_one_letter_code
_entity_poly.pdbx_strand_id
1 'polypeptide(L)'
;MCTALSFNQFFGRNLDYEFSYGEQVAVTPRNYDFHFRHLDQHESHYAIVGMAHVFEEYPLYYDAMNEKGLGMAGLNFVGNAKFYEVKEGKNNVAAFEFIPWILSQCASVKEAKVVLENTNVCATPFNEHFPVAELHYMISDEHESIVVECMEDGMHVYDN
;
A
#
# COMPACT_ATOMS: atom_id res chain seq x y z
N MET A 1 8.87 -16.02 -5.28
CA MET A 1 7.44 -15.63 -5.41
C MET A 1 6.93 -15.20 -4.05
N CYS A 2 6.37 -13.99 -3.92
CA CYS A 2 5.80 -13.50 -2.66
C CYS A 2 4.46 -14.18 -2.37
N THR A 3 4.14 -14.36 -1.09
CA THR A 3 2.85 -14.89 -0.61
C THR A 3 2.40 -14.05 0.57
N ALA A 4 1.13 -13.70 0.63
CA ALA A 4 0.49 -13.07 1.78
C ALA A 4 -0.64 -13.97 2.29
N LEU A 5 -0.87 -13.92 3.60
CA LEU A 5 -1.82 -14.78 4.31
C LEU A 5 -2.43 -14.02 5.48
N SER A 6 -3.75 -14.15 5.65
CA SER A 6 -4.42 -13.76 6.89
C SER A 6 -5.04 -15.00 7.55
N PHE A 7 -4.97 -15.05 8.87
CA PHE A 7 -5.59 -16.10 9.67
C PHE A 7 -5.96 -15.54 11.05
N ASN A 8 -7.23 -15.43 11.35
CA ASN A 8 -7.75 -14.74 12.53
C ASN A 8 -7.13 -13.32 12.63
N GLN A 9 -6.50 -13.00 13.78
CA GLN A 9 -5.83 -11.71 14.01
C GLN A 9 -4.40 -11.63 13.43
N PHE A 10 -3.93 -12.67 12.73
CA PHE A 10 -2.58 -12.69 12.16
C PHE A 10 -2.60 -12.31 10.69
N PHE A 11 -1.73 -11.41 10.33
CA PHE A 11 -1.41 -11.07 8.94
C PHE A 11 0.08 -11.28 8.73
N GLY A 12 0.45 -11.97 7.68
CA GLY A 12 1.85 -12.25 7.37
C GLY A 12 2.12 -12.35 5.88
N ARG A 13 3.36 -12.09 5.52
CA ARG A 13 3.82 -12.27 4.15
C ARG A 13 5.25 -12.79 4.13
N ASN A 14 5.66 -13.49 3.09
CA ASN A 14 7.07 -13.71 2.77
C ASN A 14 7.51 -12.76 1.67
N LEU A 15 8.62 -12.08 1.89
CA LEU A 15 9.30 -11.27 0.88
C LEU A 15 10.32 -12.16 0.17
N ASP A 16 9.98 -12.64 -1.02
CA ASP A 16 10.77 -13.62 -1.76
C ASP A 16 11.45 -12.94 -2.96
N TYR A 17 12.61 -12.37 -2.69
CA TYR A 17 13.52 -11.77 -3.66
C TYR A 17 14.85 -12.53 -3.71
N GLU A 18 15.54 -12.46 -4.83
CA GLU A 18 16.84 -13.12 -5.05
C GLU A 18 17.97 -12.45 -4.26
N PHE A 19 17.80 -11.19 -3.85
CA PHE A 19 18.77 -10.40 -3.08
C PHE A 19 18.06 -9.36 -2.22
N SER A 20 18.75 -8.89 -1.17
CA SER A 20 18.23 -7.83 -0.29
C SER A 20 18.40 -6.44 -0.90
N TYR A 21 17.39 -5.61 -0.74
CA TYR A 21 17.43 -4.18 -1.03
C TYR A 21 17.72 -3.32 0.21
N GLY A 22 18.15 -3.95 1.32
CA GLY A 22 18.35 -3.29 2.60
C GLY A 22 17.05 -3.05 3.34
N GLU A 23 16.18 -4.05 3.33
CA GLU A 23 14.90 -4.03 4.02
C GLU A 23 15.11 -3.91 5.53
N GLN A 24 14.32 -3.06 6.15
CA GLN A 24 14.33 -2.87 7.60
C GLN A 24 12.93 -2.63 8.14
N VAL A 25 12.74 -2.89 9.44
CA VAL A 25 11.51 -2.53 10.12
C VAL A 25 11.47 -1.01 10.27
N ALA A 26 10.46 -0.39 9.68
CA ALA A 26 10.19 1.03 9.80
C ALA A 26 8.94 1.28 10.63
N VAL A 27 8.99 2.31 11.48
CA VAL A 27 7.86 2.78 12.28
C VAL A 27 7.62 4.24 11.91
N THR A 28 6.42 4.53 11.37
CA THR A 28 5.97 5.91 11.19
C THR A 28 4.99 6.28 12.30
N PRO A 29 5.34 7.23 13.17
CA PRO A 29 4.47 7.67 14.26
C PRO A 29 3.27 8.46 13.71
N ARG A 30 2.24 8.68 14.54
CA ARG A 30 0.99 9.38 14.16
C ARG A 30 1.17 10.79 13.59
N ASN A 31 2.30 11.42 13.84
CA ASN A 31 2.63 12.77 13.37
C ASN A 31 3.78 12.79 12.35
N TYR A 32 4.07 11.66 11.73
CA TYR A 32 5.00 11.62 10.61
C TYR A 32 4.38 12.37 9.43
N ASP A 33 5.12 13.28 8.82
CA ASP A 33 4.63 14.14 7.75
C ASP A 33 4.76 13.43 6.38
N PHE A 34 3.73 12.70 5.99
CA PHE A 34 3.66 12.11 4.66
C PHE A 34 3.38 13.18 3.61
N HIS A 35 4.33 13.40 2.72
CA HIS A 35 4.17 14.25 1.53
C HIS A 35 3.72 13.41 0.34
N PHE A 36 2.42 13.21 0.19
CA PHE A 36 1.86 12.51 -0.96
C PHE A 36 1.94 13.34 -2.24
N ARG A 37 2.28 12.71 -3.38
CA ARG A 37 2.57 13.40 -4.65
C ARG A 37 1.38 14.17 -5.24
N HIS A 38 0.17 13.64 -5.05
CA HIS A 38 -1.04 14.15 -5.70
C HIS A 38 -2.19 14.41 -4.73
N LEU A 39 -1.94 14.35 -3.42
CA LEU A 39 -2.93 14.55 -2.37
C LEU A 39 -2.49 15.66 -1.43
N ASP A 40 -3.48 16.28 -0.80
CA ASP A 40 -3.23 17.20 0.30
C ASP A 40 -2.65 16.46 1.51
N GLN A 41 -1.91 17.18 2.36
CA GLN A 41 -1.34 16.63 3.58
C GLN A 41 -2.43 16.20 4.56
N HIS A 42 -2.21 15.05 5.21
CA HIS A 42 -3.01 14.63 6.36
C HIS A 42 -2.33 15.13 7.66
N GLU A 43 -2.98 16.02 8.39
CA GLU A 43 -2.46 16.59 9.65
C GLU A 43 -2.30 15.54 10.76
N SER A 44 -3.04 14.45 10.70
CA SER A 44 -2.92 13.32 11.63
C SER A 44 -3.30 12.02 10.95
N HIS A 45 -2.63 10.94 11.34
CA HIS A 45 -2.88 9.61 10.80
C HIS A 45 -2.57 8.52 11.83
N TYR A 46 -2.97 7.29 11.56
CA TYR A 46 -2.60 6.14 12.39
C TYR A 46 -1.10 5.85 12.32
N ALA A 47 -0.51 5.43 13.43
CA ALA A 47 0.85 4.93 13.44
C ALA A 47 0.93 3.64 12.61
N ILE A 48 2.03 3.48 11.87
CA ILE A 48 2.25 2.36 10.97
C ILE A 48 3.59 1.69 11.32
N VAL A 49 3.63 0.37 11.29
CA VAL A 49 4.85 -0.42 11.39
C VAL A 49 4.88 -1.45 10.27
N GLY A 50 6.02 -1.62 9.63
CA GLY A 50 6.14 -2.59 8.55
C GLY A 50 7.57 -2.78 8.06
N MET A 51 7.72 -3.65 7.07
CA MET A 51 8.97 -3.87 6.37
C MET A 51 9.07 -2.87 5.22
N ALA A 52 10.14 -2.09 5.17
CA ALA A 52 10.35 -1.06 4.17
C ALA A 52 11.80 -0.95 3.71
N HIS A 53 12.00 -0.45 2.50
CA HIS A 53 13.25 0.21 2.13
C HIS A 53 13.12 1.69 2.50
N VAL A 54 14.03 2.20 3.33
CA VAL A 54 14.00 3.62 3.72
C VAL A 54 15.00 4.38 2.87
N PHE A 55 14.49 5.33 2.08
CA PHE A 55 15.30 6.20 1.24
C PHE A 55 14.95 7.67 1.53
N GLU A 56 15.96 8.47 1.84
CA GLU A 56 15.80 9.90 2.20
C GLU A 56 14.70 10.12 3.26
N GLU A 57 14.75 9.32 4.31
CA GLU A 57 13.77 9.32 5.42
C GLU A 57 12.35 8.88 5.05
N TYR A 58 12.07 8.55 3.77
CA TYR A 58 10.77 8.05 3.33
C TYR A 58 10.74 6.51 3.34
N PRO A 59 9.75 5.89 4.03
CA PRO A 59 9.60 4.43 4.07
C PRO A 59 8.82 3.93 2.83
N LEU A 60 9.52 3.29 1.92
CA LEU A 60 8.93 2.53 0.82
C LEU A 60 8.50 1.16 1.34
N TYR A 61 7.27 1.06 1.81
CA TYR A 61 6.74 -0.16 2.43
C TYR A 61 6.51 -1.28 1.43
N TYR A 62 6.98 -2.48 1.76
CA TYR A 62 6.61 -3.73 1.10
C TYR A 62 5.33 -4.31 1.69
N ASP A 63 5.21 -4.24 3.00
CA ASP A 63 4.05 -4.58 3.83
C ASP A 63 4.07 -3.77 5.10
N ALA A 64 2.91 -3.56 5.68
CA ALA A 64 2.79 -2.86 6.95
C ALA A 64 1.45 -3.14 7.63
N MET A 65 1.38 -2.78 8.90
CA MET A 65 0.16 -2.79 9.69
C MET A 65 0.04 -1.47 10.45
N ASN A 66 -1.17 -0.96 10.59
CA ASN A 66 -1.41 0.20 11.42
C ASN A 66 -1.83 -0.20 12.85
N GLU A 67 -1.85 0.79 13.73
CA GLU A 67 -2.22 0.61 15.15
C GLU A 67 -3.68 0.17 15.38
N LYS A 68 -4.52 0.13 14.34
CA LYS A 68 -5.90 -0.37 14.38
C LYS A 68 -6.01 -1.84 14.01
N GLY A 69 -4.91 -2.45 13.57
CA GLY A 69 -4.87 -3.85 13.17
C GLY A 69 -5.18 -4.10 11.70
N LEU A 70 -5.27 -3.03 10.87
CA LEU A 70 -5.36 -3.18 9.43
C LEU A 70 -3.97 -3.45 8.87
N GLY A 71 -3.80 -4.57 8.15
CA GLY A 71 -2.59 -4.96 7.45
C GLY A 71 -2.71 -4.82 5.95
N MET A 72 -1.61 -4.49 5.28
CA MET A 72 -1.54 -4.41 3.82
C MET A 72 -0.17 -4.87 3.32
N ALA A 73 -0.16 -5.65 2.23
CA ALA A 73 1.06 -6.10 1.57
C ALA A 73 0.97 -5.89 0.06
N GLY A 74 2.09 -5.48 -0.54
CA GLY A 74 2.29 -5.47 -1.98
C GLY A 74 2.98 -6.75 -2.44
N LEU A 75 2.47 -7.38 -3.50
CA LEU A 75 3.00 -8.61 -4.08
C LEU A 75 3.24 -8.40 -5.57
N ASN A 76 4.27 -9.04 -6.13
CA ASN A 76 4.59 -8.93 -7.55
C ASN A 76 3.44 -9.38 -8.45
N PHE A 77 3.09 -8.52 -9.41
CA PHE A 77 2.04 -8.74 -10.42
C PHE A 77 2.55 -8.35 -11.81
N VAL A 78 3.80 -8.67 -12.07
CA VAL A 78 4.54 -8.26 -13.27
C VAL A 78 3.85 -8.72 -14.56
N GLY A 79 3.69 -7.77 -15.48
CA GLY A 79 3.01 -7.99 -16.77
C GLY A 79 1.47 -7.92 -16.70
N ASN A 80 0.89 -7.81 -15.51
CA ASN A 80 -0.56 -7.69 -15.33
C ASN A 80 -0.95 -6.34 -14.69
N ALA A 81 -0.12 -5.83 -13.77
CA ALA A 81 -0.41 -4.56 -13.13
C ALA A 81 -0.40 -3.41 -14.12
N LYS A 82 -1.43 -2.57 -14.05
CA LYS A 82 -1.54 -1.32 -14.80
C LYS A 82 -1.95 -0.20 -13.88
N PHE A 83 -1.06 0.76 -13.69
CA PHE A 83 -1.37 2.00 -12.97
C PHE A 83 -1.70 3.11 -13.96
N TYR A 84 -2.38 4.16 -13.48
CA TYR A 84 -3.07 5.09 -14.35
C TYR A 84 -2.44 6.47 -14.31
N GLU A 85 -2.83 7.30 -15.29
CA GLU A 85 -2.59 8.74 -15.24
C GLU A 85 -3.46 9.39 -14.16
N VAL A 86 -3.08 10.58 -13.72
CA VAL A 86 -3.86 11.38 -12.77
C VAL A 86 -5.24 11.66 -13.36
N LYS A 87 -6.30 11.45 -12.56
CA LYS A 87 -7.70 11.66 -12.95
C LYS A 87 -8.33 12.76 -12.09
N GLU A 88 -8.98 13.73 -12.74
CA GLU A 88 -9.72 14.77 -12.02
C GLU A 88 -10.87 14.18 -11.20
N GLY A 89 -11.05 14.70 -9.99
CA GLY A 89 -12.12 14.26 -9.06
C GLY A 89 -11.87 12.93 -8.36
N LYS A 90 -10.67 12.34 -8.49
CA LYS A 90 -10.26 11.12 -7.82
C LYS A 90 -9.17 11.39 -6.77
N ASN A 91 -9.09 10.54 -5.76
CA ASN A 91 -7.93 10.46 -4.88
C ASN A 91 -6.79 9.79 -5.66
N ASN A 92 -5.91 10.63 -6.21
CA ASN A 92 -4.77 10.16 -6.99
C ASN A 92 -3.62 9.80 -6.04
N VAL A 93 -3.20 8.55 -6.04
CA VAL A 93 -2.18 8.03 -5.13
C VAL A 93 -1.07 7.39 -5.95
N ALA A 94 0.17 7.80 -5.77
CA ALA A 94 1.27 7.12 -6.43
C ALA A 94 1.39 5.67 -5.92
N ALA A 95 1.76 4.72 -6.79
CA ALA A 95 1.78 3.30 -6.44
C ALA A 95 2.63 3.01 -5.18
N PHE A 96 3.77 3.69 -5.00
CA PHE A 96 4.63 3.53 -3.83
C PHE A 96 4.04 4.12 -2.53
N GLU A 97 3.05 5.00 -2.64
CA GLU A 97 2.33 5.63 -1.52
C GLU A 97 1.09 4.86 -1.10
N PHE A 98 0.68 3.86 -1.87
CA PHE A 98 -0.64 3.24 -1.70
C PHE A 98 -0.78 2.51 -0.35
N ILE A 99 0.26 1.80 0.10
CA ILE A 99 0.28 1.16 1.43
C ILE A 99 0.16 2.19 2.55
N PRO A 100 1.07 3.18 2.69
CA PRO A 100 0.96 4.15 3.77
C PRO A 100 -0.29 5.00 3.67
N TRP A 101 -0.80 5.30 2.48
CA TRP A 101 -2.01 6.10 2.31
C TRP A 101 -3.27 5.39 2.83
N ILE A 102 -3.46 4.10 2.52
CA ILE A 102 -4.57 3.31 3.06
C ILE A 102 -4.44 3.15 4.57
N LEU A 103 -3.26 2.75 5.04
CA LEU A 103 -3.04 2.47 6.47
C LEU A 103 -3.05 3.71 7.35
N SER A 104 -2.79 4.89 6.80
CA SER A 104 -2.83 6.15 7.54
C SER A 104 -4.25 6.55 7.97
N GLN A 105 -5.28 6.14 7.22
CA GLN A 105 -6.63 6.66 7.38
C GLN A 105 -7.71 5.59 7.65
N CYS A 106 -7.49 4.32 7.27
CA CYS A 106 -8.48 3.26 7.41
C CYS A 106 -8.19 2.42 8.66
N ALA A 107 -9.21 2.17 9.47
CA ALA A 107 -9.13 1.30 10.65
C ALA A 107 -9.56 -0.15 10.34
N SER A 108 -10.18 -0.39 9.19
CA SER A 108 -10.73 -1.70 8.80
C SER A 108 -10.76 -1.89 7.29
N VAL A 109 -10.88 -3.13 6.84
CA VAL A 109 -11.11 -3.47 5.42
C VAL A 109 -12.38 -2.80 4.90
N LYS A 110 -13.43 -2.72 5.71
CA LYS A 110 -14.68 -2.05 5.36
C LYS A 110 -14.45 -0.57 5.03
N GLU A 111 -13.65 0.14 5.82
CA GLU A 111 -13.29 1.53 5.55
C GLU A 111 -12.42 1.65 4.30
N ALA A 112 -11.47 0.73 4.14
CA ALA A 112 -10.62 0.68 2.94
C ALA A 112 -11.46 0.49 1.66
N LYS A 113 -12.47 -0.40 1.65
CA LYS A 113 -13.39 -0.57 0.51
C LYS A 113 -14.05 0.75 0.10
N VAL A 114 -14.54 1.53 1.06
CA VAL A 114 -15.17 2.85 0.80
C VAL A 114 -14.18 3.83 0.20
N VAL A 115 -12.97 3.90 0.73
CA VAL A 115 -11.91 4.77 0.22
C VAL A 115 -11.50 4.38 -1.21
N LEU A 116 -11.41 3.07 -1.47
CA LEU A 116 -11.02 2.53 -2.79
C LEU A 116 -12.00 2.90 -3.91
N GLU A 117 -13.30 3.10 -3.65
CA GLU A 117 -14.30 3.50 -4.66
C GLU A 117 -13.93 4.81 -5.38
N ASN A 118 -13.25 5.72 -4.69
CA ASN A 118 -12.82 6.99 -5.26
C ASN A 118 -11.30 7.10 -5.47
N THR A 119 -10.58 5.99 -5.36
CA THR A 119 -9.11 5.95 -5.50
C THR A 119 -8.70 5.73 -6.96
N ASN A 120 -7.59 6.35 -7.34
CA ASN A 120 -6.90 6.14 -8.60
C ASN A 120 -5.41 5.95 -8.31
N VAL A 121 -4.91 4.73 -8.51
CA VAL A 121 -3.48 4.45 -8.29
C VAL A 121 -2.69 4.89 -9.52
N CYS A 122 -1.75 5.81 -9.32
CA CYS A 122 -1.03 6.48 -10.39
C CYS A 122 0.33 5.84 -10.67
N ALA A 123 0.69 5.82 -11.97
CA ALA A 123 1.99 5.38 -12.47
C ALA A 123 3.10 6.44 -12.21
N THR A 124 3.12 6.99 -11.00
CA THR A 124 4.11 7.99 -10.60
C THR A 124 5.25 7.29 -9.88
N PRO A 125 6.50 7.34 -10.40
CA PRO A 125 7.66 6.74 -9.74
C PRO A 125 8.06 7.53 -8.50
N PHE A 126 8.76 6.89 -7.57
CA PHE A 126 9.35 7.61 -6.43
C PHE A 126 10.43 8.58 -6.91
N ASN A 127 11.38 8.09 -7.70
CA ASN A 127 12.39 8.87 -8.40
C ASN A 127 12.95 8.06 -9.59
N GLU A 128 14.00 8.54 -10.23
CA GLU A 128 14.64 7.86 -11.38
C GLU A 128 15.27 6.49 -11.04
N HIS A 129 15.65 6.27 -9.77
CA HIS A 129 16.25 5.01 -9.31
C HIS A 129 15.21 3.99 -8.86
N PHE A 130 14.03 4.44 -8.47
CA PHE A 130 12.92 3.61 -8.02
C PHE A 130 11.70 3.80 -8.93
N PRO A 131 11.66 3.06 -10.05
CA PRO A 131 10.54 3.08 -10.97
C PRO A 131 9.29 2.49 -10.31
N VAL A 132 8.17 2.61 -10.99
CA VAL A 132 6.90 2.03 -10.53
C VAL A 132 7.01 0.51 -10.48
N ALA A 133 6.80 -0.07 -9.30
CA ALA A 133 6.74 -1.52 -9.11
C ALA A 133 5.37 -2.05 -9.51
N GLU A 134 5.35 -3.09 -10.37
CA GLU A 134 4.12 -3.75 -10.81
C GLU A 134 3.61 -4.68 -9.71
N LEU A 135 2.67 -4.20 -8.91
CA LEU A 135 2.15 -4.88 -7.73
C LEU A 135 0.62 -5.05 -7.80
N HIS A 136 0.15 -6.09 -7.10
CA HIS A 136 -1.20 -6.16 -6.56
C HIS A 136 -1.12 -6.18 -5.03
N TYR A 137 -2.25 -6.01 -4.35
CA TYR A 137 -2.24 -5.79 -2.91
C TYR A 137 -3.24 -6.68 -2.19
N MET A 138 -2.86 -7.17 -1.01
CA MET A 138 -3.77 -7.77 -0.04
C MET A 138 -3.95 -6.80 1.12
N ILE A 139 -5.20 -6.55 1.51
CA ILE A 139 -5.59 -5.76 2.68
C ILE A 139 -6.41 -6.65 3.60
N SER A 140 -6.10 -6.68 4.88
CA SER A 140 -6.74 -7.58 5.83
C SER A 140 -6.85 -6.97 7.21
N ASP A 141 -7.95 -7.26 7.90
CA ASP A 141 -8.13 -7.08 9.34
C ASP A 141 -8.50 -8.43 9.99
N GLU A 142 -8.95 -8.43 11.23
CA GLU A 142 -9.32 -9.65 11.95
C GLU A 142 -10.62 -10.31 11.45
N HIS A 143 -11.40 -9.64 10.61
CA HIS A 143 -12.73 -10.07 10.17
C HIS A 143 -12.80 -10.47 8.71
N GLU A 144 -12.06 -9.75 7.86
CA GLU A 144 -12.11 -9.95 6.41
C GLU A 144 -10.79 -9.60 5.73
N SER A 145 -10.64 -10.06 4.50
CA SER A 145 -9.53 -9.66 3.64
C SER A 145 -10.00 -9.42 2.21
N ILE A 146 -9.28 -8.58 1.50
CA ILE A 146 -9.52 -8.25 0.09
C ILE A 146 -8.21 -8.27 -0.69
N VAL A 147 -8.34 -8.54 -1.98
CA VAL A 147 -7.27 -8.36 -2.96
C VAL A 147 -7.62 -7.17 -3.85
N VAL A 148 -6.65 -6.28 -4.07
CA VAL A 148 -6.78 -5.11 -4.95
C VAL A 148 -5.83 -5.27 -6.13
N GLU A 149 -6.38 -5.30 -7.33
CA GLU A 149 -5.65 -5.43 -8.58
C GLU A 149 -5.96 -4.25 -9.50
N CYS A 150 -4.91 -3.51 -9.88
CA CYS A 150 -5.00 -2.48 -10.90
C CYS A 150 -4.62 -3.10 -12.24
N MET A 151 -5.57 -3.21 -13.16
CA MET A 151 -5.39 -3.83 -14.48
C MET A 151 -5.77 -2.86 -15.61
N GLU A 152 -5.62 -3.28 -16.86
CA GLU A 152 -5.85 -2.41 -18.01
C GLU A 152 -7.30 -1.88 -18.11
N ASP A 153 -8.26 -2.66 -17.66
CA ASP A 153 -9.70 -2.35 -17.65
C ASP A 153 -10.18 -1.63 -16.38
N GLY A 154 -9.33 -1.48 -15.36
CA GLY A 154 -9.64 -0.78 -14.12
C GLY A 154 -9.06 -1.40 -12.87
N MET A 155 -9.35 -0.76 -11.74
CA MET A 155 -9.03 -1.30 -10.41
C MET A 155 -10.16 -2.24 -9.97
N HIS A 156 -9.78 -3.45 -9.60
CA HIS A 156 -10.68 -4.49 -9.12
C HIS A 156 -10.41 -4.77 -7.64
N VAL A 157 -11.48 -4.99 -6.89
CA VAL A 157 -11.45 -5.34 -5.47
C VAL A 157 -12.20 -6.64 -5.29
N TYR A 158 -11.52 -7.66 -4.82
CA TYR A 158 -12.08 -9.01 -4.62
C TYR A 158 -12.11 -9.34 -3.13
N ASP A 159 -13.21 -9.91 -2.67
CA ASP A 159 -13.27 -10.54 -1.35
C ASP A 159 -12.42 -11.83 -1.38
N ASN A 160 -11.65 -12.05 -0.33
CA ASN A 160 -10.68 -13.16 -0.25
C ASN A 160 -10.96 -14.05 0.97
#